data_fea30919d37437e74881a2aee6584885
#
_entry.id   fea30919d37437e74881a2aee6584885
#
_cell.length_a   1.000
_cell.length_b   1.000
_cell.length_c   1.000
_cell.angle_alpha   90.00
_cell.angle_beta   90.00
_cell.angle_gamma   90.00
#
_symmetry.space_group_name_H-M   'P 1'
#
loop_
_entity.id
_entity.type
_entity.pdbx_description
1 polymer ?
#
loop_
_entity_poly.entity_id
_entity_poly.type
_entity_poly.pdbx_seq_one_letter_code
_entity_poly.pdbx_strand_id
1 'polypeptide(L)'
;MNEFVGKYLLATALVALAVGSQAAAGAGDPKAGAGKAAMCIGCHGIEDYRTAYPEVYRVPVLGGQNPQYLENALKAYRKKDRHFASMNAIAASLSDQDIADLAAYYATQKPDSKNNPYK
;
A
#
# COMPACT_ATOMS: atom_id res chain seq x y z
N MET A 1 -25.98 -6.09 -60.65
CA MET A 1 -26.11 -5.12 -59.57
C MET A 1 -26.44 -5.89 -58.31
N ASN A 2 -25.47 -6.48 -57.58
CA ASN A 2 -25.58 -7.08 -56.23
C ASN A 2 -24.27 -7.75 -55.74
N GLU A 3 -23.14 -7.57 -56.41
CA GLU A 3 -21.91 -8.21 -55.96
C GLU A 3 -21.01 -7.34 -55.07
N PHE A 4 -21.36 -6.07 -54.83
CA PHE A 4 -20.58 -5.14 -54.05
C PHE A 4 -20.93 -5.07 -52.58
N VAL A 5 -22.05 -5.64 -52.13
CA VAL A 5 -22.50 -5.53 -50.75
C VAL A 5 -22.00 -6.67 -49.84
N GLY A 6 -21.52 -7.77 -50.45
CA GLY A 6 -21.10 -8.97 -49.70
C GLY A 6 -19.67 -8.95 -49.16
N LYS A 7 -18.83 -7.96 -49.51
CA LYS A 7 -17.40 -7.94 -49.14
C LYS A 7 -17.04 -7.11 -47.93
N TYR A 8 -17.95 -6.35 -47.37
CA TYR A 8 -17.66 -5.47 -46.21
C TYR A 8 -18.29 -5.95 -44.89
N LEU A 9 -18.93 -7.12 -44.86
CA LEU A 9 -19.56 -7.66 -43.65
C LEU A 9 -18.71 -8.64 -42.85
N LEU A 10 -17.42 -8.87 -43.21
CA LEU A 10 -16.56 -9.83 -42.53
C LEU A 10 -15.33 -9.21 -41.86
N ALA A 11 -15.26 -7.89 -41.75
CA ALA A 11 -14.09 -7.21 -41.18
C ALA A 11 -14.31 -6.53 -39.83
N THR A 12 -15.42 -6.79 -39.13
CA THR A 12 -15.75 -6.13 -37.86
C THR A 12 -15.89 -7.08 -36.67
N ALA A 13 -15.12 -8.13 -36.62
CA ALA A 13 -15.19 -9.02 -35.45
C ALA A 13 -13.80 -9.51 -35.08
N LEU A 14 -12.99 -8.68 -34.45
CA LEU A 14 -11.88 -9.10 -33.58
C LEU A 14 -11.12 -7.89 -33.02
N VAL A 15 -11.85 -6.94 -32.45
CA VAL A 15 -11.30 -6.15 -31.35
C VAL A 15 -11.62 -6.92 -30.09
N ALA A 16 -10.88 -8.00 -29.88
CA ALA A 16 -10.89 -8.72 -28.62
C ALA A 16 -10.33 -7.77 -27.56
N LEU A 17 -11.19 -7.44 -26.62
CA LEU A 17 -10.91 -6.74 -25.38
C LEU A 17 -9.74 -7.43 -24.67
N ALA A 18 -8.55 -6.90 -24.84
CA ALA A 18 -7.51 -7.02 -23.85
C ALA A 18 -7.89 -6.11 -22.67
N VAL A 19 -8.94 -6.48 -21.94
CA VAL A 19 -9.16 -5.98 -20.60
C VAL A 19 -8.02 -6.57 -19.80
N GLY A 20 -6.91 -5.83 -19.72
CA GLY A 20 -5.85 -6.14 -18.79
C GLY A 20 -6.50 -6.28 -17.42
N SER A 21 -6.50 -7.49 -16.86
CA SER A 21 -6.81 -7.72 -15.47
C SER A 21 -5.81 -6.91 -14.65
N GLN A 22 -6.14 -5.67 -14.35
CA GLN A 22 -5.54 -5.00 -13.22
C GLN A 22 -6.02 -5.81 -12.03
N ALA A 23 -5.15 -6.63 -11.49
CA ALA A 23 -5.37 -7.22 -10.19
C ALA A 23 -5.60 -6.04 -9.25
N ALA A 24 -6.86 -5.80 -8.92
CA ALA A 24 -7.20 -4.90 -7.84
C ALA A 24 -6.44 -5.44 -6.62
N ALA A 25 -5.61 -4.62 -5.98
CA ALA A 25 -5.02 -4.98 -4.71
C ALA A 25 -6.17 -5.49 -3.84
N GLY A 26 -6.11 -6.74 -3.42
CA GLY A 26 -7.15 -7.34 -2.60
C GLY A 26 -7.31 -6.52 -1.32
N ALA A 27 -8.47 -6.63 -0.68
CA ALA A 27 -8.64 -6.07 0.65
C ALA A 27 -7.48 -6.54 1.55
N GLY A 28 -6.88 -5.62 2.32
CA GLY A 28 -5.75 -5.95 3.18
C GLY A 28 -6.14 -6.94 4.28
N ASP A 29 -5.26 -7.89 4.56
CA ASP A 29 -5.41 -8.86 5.64
C ASP A 29 -4.62 -8.40 6.88
N PRO A 30 -5.30 -8.05 8.00
CA PRO A 30 -4.63 -7.62 9.23
C PRO A 30 -3.68 -8.68 9.81
N LYS A 31 -3.99 -9.96 9.64
CA LYS A 31 -3.14 -11.06 10.13
C LYS A 31 -1.85 -11.16 9.33
N ALA A 32 -1.93 -11.05 8.01
CA ALA A 32 -0.75 -10.97 7.16
C ALA A 32 0.06 -9.71 7.46
N GLY A 33 -0.62 -8.58 7.69
CA GLY A 33 0.00 -7.30 8.06
C GLY A 33 0.77 -7.37 9.38
N ALA A 34 0.25 -8.09 10.38
CA ALA A 34 0.94 -8.30 11.65
C ALA A 34 2.32 -8.96 11.46
N GLY A 35 2.40 -9.97 10.58
CA GLY A 35 3.68 -10.62 10.26
C GLY A 35 4.67 -9.71 9.53
N LYS A 36 4.17 -8.72 8.80
CA LYS A 36 4.98 -7.77 8.02
C LYS A 36 5.40 -6.54 8.84
N ALA A 37 4.75 -6.28 9.96
CA ALA A 37 4.98 -5.08 10.77
C ALA A 37 6.34 -5.06 11.49
N ALA A 38 7.10 -6.16 11.48
CA ALA A 38 8.39 -6.27 12.17
C ALA A 38 9.38 -5.14 11.80
N MET A 39 9.41 -4.73 10.52
CA MET A 39 10.27 -3.64 10.07
C MET A 39 9.77 -2.24 10.48
N CYS A 40 8.52 -2.14 10.89
CA CYS A 40 7.88 -0.88 11.25
C CYS A 40 8.00 -0.60 12.76
N ILE A 41 7.85 -1.64 13.59
CA ILE A 41 7.78 -1.52 15.04
C ILE A 41 9.07 -1.03 15.68
N GLY A 42 10.22 -1.23 15.03
CA GLY A 42 11.52 -0.72 15.51
C GLY A 42 11.57 0.79 15.67
N CYS A 43 10.73 1.52 14.95
CA CYS A 43 10.55 2.96 15.08
C CYS A 43 9.14 3.31 15.56
N HIS A 44 8.11 2.82 14.90
CA HIS A 44 6.72 3.16 15.17
C HIS A 44 6.12 2.47 16.40
N GLY A 45 6.81 1.47 16.95
CA GLY A 45 6.39 0.78 18.17
C GLY A 45 6.94 1.40 19.47
N ILE A 46 7.82 2.37 19.39
CA ILE A 46 8.45 3.01 20.54
C ILE A 46 7.74 4.32 20.87
N GLU A 47 7.28 4.44 22.10
CA GLU A 47 6.60 5.65 22.56
C GLU A 47 7.56 6.85 22.53
N ASP A 48 7.07 7.98 22.01
CA ASP A 48 7.81 9.24 21.91
C ASP A 48 9.16 9.17 21.17
N TYR A 49 9.37 8.12 20.36
CA TYR A 49 10.61 7.95 19.63
C TYR A 49 10.86 9.11 18.65
N ARG A 50 12.09 9.57 18.67
CA ARG A 50 12.60 10.59 17.73
C ARG A 50 13.80 10.05 16.98
N THR A 51 13.81 10.22 15.68
CA THR A 51 15.01 9.98 14.87
C THR A 51 16.02 11.07 15.11
N ALA A 52 17.31 10.73 15.01
CA ALA A 52 18.42 11.70 15.03
C ALA A 52 18.96 11.99 13.63
N TYR A 53 18.73 11.10 12.69
CA TYR A 53 19.19 11.18 11.31
C TYR A 53 18.11 10.68 10.34
N PRO A 54 17.94 11.30 9.16
CA PRO A 54 18.66 12.46 8.61
C PRO A 54 18.30 13.79 9.29
N GLU A 55 17.26 13.81 10.09
CA GLU A 55 16.80 14.96 10.86
C GLU A 55 16.11 14.51 12.15
N VAL A 56 16.05 15.38 13.13
CA VAL A 56 15.31 15.12 14.36
C VAL A 56 13.82 15.20 14.06
N TYR A 57 13.18 14.04 14.01
CA TYR A 57 11.77 13.93 13.68
C TYR A 57 11.05 12.99 14.66
N ARG A 58 9.88 13.39 15.15
CA ARG A 58 9.04 12.53 15.99
C ARG A 58 8.36 11.49 15.12
N VAL A 59 8.62 10.22 15.40
CA VAL A 59 8.02 9.11 14.68
C VAL A 59 6.53 9.02 15.03
N PRO A 60 5.62 9.03 14.05
CA PRO A 60 4.19 9.01 14.33
C PRO A 60 3.73 7.65 14.84
N VAL A 61 2.72 7.66 15.71
CA VAL A 61 1.94 6.48 16.10
C VAL A 61 1.04 6.08 14.93
N LEU A 62 1.07 4.80 14.55
CA LEU A 62 0.28 4.28 13.42
C LEU A 62 -1.02 3.61 13.86
N GLY A 63 -1.09 3.09 15.09
CA GLY A 63 -2.25 2.37 15.60
C GLY A 63 -3.52 3.21 15.57
N GLY A 64 -4.59 2.65 15.00
CA GLY A 64 -5.88 3.31 14.88
C GLY A 64 -6.01 4.32 13.74
N GLN A 65 -4.98 4.47 12.91
CA GLN A 65 -5.02 5.36 11.76
C GLN A 65 -5.94 4.80 10.67
N ASN A 66 -6.50 5.69 9.86
CA ASN A 66 -7.34 5.32 8.73
C ASN A 66 -6.55 4.45 7.73
N PRO A 67 -7.06 3.28 7.32
CA PRO A 67 -6.32 2.37 6.44
C PRO A 67 -6.05 2.98 5.06
N GLN A 68 -6.98 3.71 4.48
CA GLN A 68 -6.77 4.37 3.18
C GLN A 68 -5.69 5.44 3.27
N TYR A 69 -5.63 6.17 4.39
CA TYR A 69 -4.56 7.14 4.62
C TYR A 69 -3.20 6.45 4.70
N LEU A 70 -3.09 5.33 5.43
CA LEU A 70 -1.85 4.56 5.55
C LEU A 70 -1.38 4.03 4.19
N GLU A 71 -2.29 3.47 3.41
CA GLU A 71 -1.98 3.02 2.05
C GLU A 71 -1.45 4.17 1.19
N ASN A 72 -2.16 5.28 1.16
CA ASN A 72 -1.78 6.44 0.36
C ASN A 72 -0.42 7.00 0.80
N ALA A 73 -0.16 7.06 2.10
CA ALA A 73 1.12 7.53 2.65
C ALA A 73 2.27 6.61 2.25
N LEU A 74 2.12 5.29 2.37
CA LEU A 74 3.15 4.32 1.97
C LEU A 74 3.40 4.35 0.46
N LYS A 75 2.34 4.45 -0.35
CA LYS A 75 2.46 4.59 -1.80
C LYS A 75 3.19 5.90 -2.19
N ALA A 76 2.89 7.01 -1.49
CA ALA A 76 3.55 8.28 -1.71
C ALA A 76 5.04 8.23 -1.35
N TYR A 77 5.41 7.57 -0.24
CA TYR A 77 6.81 7.33 0.10
C TYR A 77 7.52 6.46 -0.95
N ARG A 78 6.88 5.39 -1.43
CA ARG A 78 7.42 4.51 -2.45
C ARG A 78 7.68 5.24 -3.77
N LYS A 79 6.77 6.12 -4.18
CA LYS A 79 6.89 6.97 -5.37
C LYS A 79 7.80 8.18 -5.20
N LYS A 80 8.25 8.46 -3.97
CA LYS A 80 9.00 9.66 -3.59
C LYS A 80 8.22 10.98 -3.73
N ASP A 81 6.89 10.91 -3.79
CA ASP A 81 6.01 12.09 -3.68
C ASP A 81 6.02 12.66 -2.25
N ARG A 82 6.37 11.81 -1.28
CA ARG A 82 6.59 12.15 0.12
C ARG A 82 8.03 11.81 0.48
N HIS A 83 8.72 12.76 1.18
CA HIS A 83 10.14 12.65 1.43
C HIS A 83 10.43 12.42 2.90
N PHE A 84 11.02 11.29 3.22
CA PHE A 84 11.75 10.96 4.44
C PHE A 84 12.60 9.73 4.14
N ALA A 85 13.92 9.87 4.18
CA ALA A 85 14.84 8.88 3.61
C ALA A 85 14.59 7.45 4.10
N SER A 86 14.39 7.24 5.42
CA SER A 86 14.12 5.93 5.99
C SER A 86 12.79 5.36 5.48
N MET A 87 11.74 6.18 5.42
CA MET A 87 10.44 5.73 4.93
C MET A 87 10.43 5.47 3.43
N ASN A 88 11.17 6.26 2.64
CA ASN A 88 11.33 5.99 1.22
C ASN A 88 12.03 4.65 0.98
N ALA A 89 13.07 4.32 1.75
CA ALA A 89 13.77 3.04 1.64
C ALA A 89 12.87 1.86 2.03
N ILE A 90 12.14 1.95 3.14
CA ILE A 90 11.23 0.90 3.60
C ILE A 90 10.09 0.71 2.60
N ALA A 91 9.44 1.78 2.18
CA ALA A 91 8.30 1.71 1.26
C ALA A 91 8.68 1.18 -0.13
N ALA A 92 9.93 1.39 -0.57
CA ALA A 92 10.42 0.87 -1.85
C ALA A 92 10.41 -0.67 -1.92
N SER A 93 10.50 -1.36 -0.79
CA SER A 93 10.49 -2.82 -0.71
C SER A 93 9.08 -3.43 -0.64
N LEU A 94 8.04 -2.62 -0.47
CA LEU A 94 6.67 -3.09 -0.27
C LEU A 94 5.92 -3.25 -1.59
N SER A 95 5.24 -4.38 -1.76
CA SER A 95 4.24 -4.57 -2.81
C SER A 95 2.93 -3.85 -2.48
N ASP A 96 2.01 -3.74 -3.43
CA ASP A 96 0.68 -3.18 -3.18
C ASP A 96 -0.09 -3.99 -2.14
N GLN A 97 0.05 -5.33 -2.15
CA GLN A 97 -0.57 -6.19 -1.17
C GLN A 97 0.05 -6.01 0.23
N ASP A 98 1.38 -5.85 0.32
CA ASP A 98 2.04 -5.57 1.61
C ASP A 98 1.55 -4.26 2.21
N ILE A 99 1.38 -3.24 1.39
CA ILE A 99 0.85 -1.94 1.81
C ILE A 99 -0.59 -2.07 2.31
N ALA A 100 -1.45 -2.81 1.59
CA ALA A 100 -2.83 -3.04 1.99
C ALA A 100 -2.91 -3.81 3.32
N ASP A 101 -2.12 -4.88 3.47
CA ASP A 101 -2.09 -5.70 4.67
C ASP A 101 -1.59 -4.92 5.90
N LEU A 102 -0.52 -4.15 5.75
CA LEU A 102 0.00 -3.28 6.80
C LEU A 102 -1.00 -2.21 7.21
N ALA A 103 -1.67 -1.58 6.24
CA ALA A 103 -2.70 -0.59 6.51
C ALA A 103 -3.89 -1.19 7.28
N ALA A 104 -4.34 -2.38 6.88
CA ALA A 104 -5.40 -3.11 7.58
C ALA A 104 -4.98 -3.48 9.00
N TYR A 105 -3.74 -3.95 9.21
CA TYR A 105 -3.21 -4.28 10.53
C TYR A 105 -3.21 -3.07 11.45
N TYR A 106 -2.59 -1.96 11.04
CA TYR A 106 -2.49 -0.77 11.89
C TYR A 106 -3.85 -0.12 12.15
N ALA A 107 -4.79 -0.19 11.23
CA ALA A 107 -6.16 0.29 11.45
C ALA A 107 -6.88 -0.46 12.57
N THR A 108 -6.54 -1.72 12.82
CA THR A 108 -7.11 -2.52 13.92
C THR A 108 -6.41 -2.30 15.26
N GLN A 109 -5.20 -1.72 15.24
CA GLN A 109 -4.46 -1.42 16.46
C GLN A 109 -4.98 -0.13 17.12
N LYS A 110 -4.88 -0.08 18.43
CA LYS A 110 -5.12 1.15 19.18
C LYS A 110 -3.78 1.71 19.65
N PRO A 111 -3.67 3.02 19.91
CA PRO A 111 -2.43 3.61 20.44
C PRO A 111 -1.95 2.95 21.74
N ASP A 112 -2.89 2.41 22.52
CA ASP A 112 -2.67 1.69 23.78
C ASP A 112 -2.81 0.15 23.65
N SER A 113 -2.82 -0.37 22.43
CA SER A 113 -3.00 -1.80 22.17
C SER A 113 -1.92 -2.63 22.85
N LYS A 114 -2.35 -3.66 23.60
CA LYS A 114 -1.45 -4.63 24.25
C LYS A 114 -0.59 -5.43 23.26
N ASN A 115 -0.93 -5.36 21.97
CA ASN A 115 -0.17 -5.99 20.90
C ASN A 115 1.01 -5.13 20.43
N ASN A 116 1.21 -3.96 21.02
CA ASN A 116 2.45 -3.23 20.86
C ASN A 116 3.50 -3.88 21.79
N PRO A 117 4.48 -4.62 21.26
CA PRO A 117 5.46 -5.34 22.07
C PRO A 117 6.40 -4.42 22.86
N TYR A 118 6.26 -3.11 22.70
CA TYR A 118 7.10 -2.08 23.31
C TYR A 118 6.34 -1.20 24.30
N LYS A 119 5.16 -1.66 24.75
CA LYS A 119 4.42 -1.04 25.88
C LYS A 119 4.62 -1.82 27.16
#